data_51a39c06f823b738d26efb6e35656994
#
_entry.id   51a39c06f823b738d26efb6e35656994
#
_cell.length_a   1.000
_cell.length_b   1.000
_cell.length_c   1.000
_cell.angle_alpha   90.00
_cell.angle_beta   90.00
_cell.angle_gamma   90.00
#
_symmetry.space_group_name_H-M   'P 1'
#
loop_
_entity.id
_entity.type
_entity.pdbx_description
1 polymer ?
#
loop_
_entity_poly.entity_id
_entity_poly.type
_entity_poly.pdbx_seq_one_letter_code
_entity_poly.pdbx_strand_id
1 'polypeptide(L)'
;MARTTDESGTPVPQRLLAAATRLFAERGYDRTSVQEIVEAAGVTKGALYHYFGSKEDLLQEVYARVLRLQQERLDAHADADAPVEDRLRTAAADVVVTTIENLDDAAIFFRSMHHLSPEKNKQVRAERRRYHERFRALVEEGQRTGVFSAATPADLVVDYHFGSVHHLSTWYRPDGPLSPGQVADHLADLLLRALRP
;
A
#
# COMPACT_ATOMS: atom_id res chain seq x y z
N MET A 1 -15.45 -21.05 -17.83
CA MET A 1 -14.28 -21.36 -16.97
C MET A 1 -14.77 -21.49 -15.53
N ALA A 2 -14.66 -22.67 -14.94
CA ALA A 2 -15.20 -22.97 -13.62
C ALA A 2 -14.36 -22.24 -12.55
N ARG A 3 -15.00 -21.36 -11.78
CA ARG A 3 -14.46 -20.85 -10.51
C ARG A 3 -14.44 -22.03 -9.53
N THR A 4 -13.25 -22.55 -9.23
CA THR A 4 -13.10 -23.55 -8.17
C THR A 4 -13.22 -22.80 -6.84
N THR A 5 -14.42 -22.72 -6.31
CA THR A 5 -14.70 -22.29 -4.93
C THR A 5 -14.78 -23.54 -4.06
N ASP A 6 -14.13 -23.49 -2.92
CA ASP A 6 -14.28 -24.48 -1.83
C ASP A 6 -15.52 -24.14 -0.99
N GLU A 7 -15.90 -25.03 -0.04
CA GLU A 7 -17.01 -24.83 0.91
C GLU A 7 -16.98 -23.49 1.67
N SER A 8 -15.83 -22.81 1.74
CA SER A 8 -15.66 -21.47 2.33
C SER A 8 -16.10 -20.30 1.42
N GLY A 9 -16.42 -20.55 0.14
CA GLY A 9 -16.79 -19.51 -0.83
C GLY A 9 -15.64 -18.58 -1.27
N THR A 10 -14.45 -18.65 -0.67
CA THR A 10 -13.32 -17.77 -0.98
C THR A 10 -12.57 -18.25 -2.22
N PRO A 11 -12.34 -17.39 -3.24
CA PRO A 11 -11.61 -17.77 -4.45
C PRO A 11 -10.18 -18.23 -4.17
N VAL A 12 -9.73 -19.26 -4.92
CA VAL A 12 -8.38 -19.83 -4.78
C VAL A 12 -7.24 -18.78 -4.78
N PRO A 13 -7.21 -17.77 -5.67
CA PRO A 13 -6.18 -16.74 -5.64
C PRO A 13 -6.13 -15.96 -4.33
N GLN A 14 -7.29 -15.65 -3.75
CA GLN A 14 -7.37 -14.91 -2.48
C GLN A 14 -6.87 -15.77 -1.31
N ARG A 15 -7.18 -17.08 -1.30
CA ARG A 15 -6.68 -18.01 -0.28
C ARG A 15 -5.15 -18.16 -0.35
N LEU A 16 -4.60 -18.29 -1.57
CA LEU A 16 -3.15 -18.35 -1.79
C LEU A 16 -2.46 -17.08 -1.32
N LEU A 17 -3.04 -15.92 -1.66
CA LEU A 17 -2.47 -14.64 -1.29
C LEU A 17 -2.52 -14.42 0.24
N ALA A 18 -3.63 -14.73 0.89
CA ALA A 18 -3.77 -14.64 2.35
C ALA A 18 -2.79 -15.57 3.08
N ALA A 19 -2.63 -16.82 2.60
CA ALA A 19 -1.67 -17.78 3.15
C ALA A 19 -0.23 -17.28 2.97
N ALA A 20 0.11 -16.77 1.79
CA ALA A 20 1.44 -16.23 1.50
C ALA A 20 1.75 -15.00 2.37
N THR A 21 0.83 -14.03 2.47
CA THR A 21 0.99 -12.84 3.33
C THR A 21 1.28 -13.25 4.76
N ARG A 22 0.45 -14.11 5.35
CA ARG A 22 0.64 -14.58 6.71
C ARG A 22 2.00 -15.27 6.91
N LEU A 23 2.37 -16.22 6.05
CA LEU A 23 3.62 -16.96 6.18
C LEU A 23 4.85 -16.07 5.96
N PHE A 24 4.79 -15.14 5.03
CA PHE A 24 5.86 -14.16 4.80
C PHE A 24 6.02 -13.20 6.01
N ALA A 25 4.92 -12.79 6.64
CA ALA A 25 4.96 -11.98 7.84
C ALA A 25 5.60 -12.73 9.01
N GLU A 26 5.16 -13.96 9.27
CA GLU A 26 5.58 -14.78 10.42
C GLU A 26 7.03 -15.30 10.29
N ARG A 27 7.41 -15.77 9.10
CA ARG A 27 8.66 -16.54 8.90
C ARG A 27 9.67 -15.87 7.98
N GLY A 28 9.24 -14.85 7.24
CA GLY A 28 10.00 -14.20 6.16
C GLY A 28 9.87 -14.94 4.83
N TYR A 29 10.16 -14.21 3.76
CA TYR A 29 10.04 -14.71 2.39
C TYR A 29 10.94 -15.93 2.12
N ASP A 30 12.24 -15.86 2.47
CA ASP A 30 13.19 -16.93 2.15
C ASP A 30 12.84 -18.27 2.79
N ARG A 31 12.39 -18.24 4.04
CA ARG A 31 12.08 -19.44 4.83
C ARG A 31 10.70 -20.02 4.53
N THR A 32 9.91 -19.39 3.67
CA THR A 32 8.58 -19.87 3.28
C THR A 32 8.66 -20.58 1.94
N SER A 33 8.26 -21.84 1.88
CA SER A 33 8.23 -22.64 0.66
C SER A 33 6.86 -22.56 -0.03
N VAL A 34 6.84 -22.85 -1.35
CA VAL A 34 5.59 -23.00 -2.12
C VAL A 34 4.71 -24.11 -1.53
N GLN A 35 5.32 -25.18 -1.00
CA GLN A 35 4.61 -26.30 -0.39
C GLN A 35 3.80 -25.85 0.83
N GLU A 36 4.42 -25.09 1.73
CA GLU A 36 3.76 -24.54 2.92
C GLU A 36 2.61 -23.59 2.57
N ILE A 37 2.81 -22.77 1.53
CA ILE A 37 1.76 -21.84 1.07
C ILE A 37 0.53 -22.60 0.56
N VAL A 38 0.71 -23.63 -0.29
CA VAL A 38 -0.43 -24.37 -0.85
C VAL A 38 -1.13 -25.22 0.20
N GLU A 39 -0.39 -25.80 1.16
CA GLU A 39 -0.95 -26.50 2.31
C GLU A 39 -1.79 -25.57 3.19
N ALA A 40 -1.24 -24.40 3.54
CA ALA A 40 -1.94 -23.40 4.34
C ALA A 40 -3.18 -22.82 3.62
N ALA A 41 -3.14 -22.73 2.30
CA ALA A 41 -4.26 -22.30 1.47
C ALA A 41 -5.28 -23.42 1.18
N GLY A 42 -4.97 -24.70 1.50
CA GLY A 42 -5.80 -25.86 1.19
C GLY A 42 -5.97 -26.07 -0.32
N VAL A 43 -4.89 -25.89 -1.10
CA VAL A 43 -4.91 -26.02 -2.57
C VAL A 43 -3.71 -26.84 -3.06
N THR A 44 -3.69 -27.17 -4.36
CA THR A 44 -2.57 -27.89 -4.97
C THR A 44 -1.47 -26.96 -5.48
N LYS A 45 -0.23 -27.46 -5.65
CA LYS A 45 0.83 -26.73 -6.35
C LYS A 45 0.44 -26.31 -7.75
N GLY A 46 -0.31 -27.16 -8.48
CA GLY A 46 -0.80 -26.85 -9.80
C GLY A 46 -1.70 -25.62 -9.82
N ALA A 47 -2.55 -25.47 -8.78
CA ALA A 47 -3.39 -24.28 -8.65
C ALA A 47 -2.55 -23.01 -8.42
N LEU A 48 -1.52 -23.08 -7.59
CA LEU A 48 -0.62 -21.93 -7.39
C LEU A 48 0.02 -21.50 -8.71
N TYR A 49 0.64 -22.42 -9.43
CA TYR A 49 1.32 -22.09 -10.69
C TYR A 49 0.35 -21.66 -11.81
N HIS A 50 -0.91 -22.07 -11.73
CA HIS A 50 -1.94 -21.58 -12.64
C HIS A 50 -2.27 -20.10 -12.42
N TYR A 51 -2.33 -19.64 -11.15
CA TYR A 51 -2.74 -18.28 -10.83
C TYR A 51 -1.57 -17.29 -10.71
N PHE A 52 -0.42 -17.72 -10.19
CA PHE A 52 0.69 -16.83 -9.83
C PHE A 52 2.03 -17.18 -10.49
N GLY A 53 2.15 -18.32 -11.18
CA GLY A 53 3.38 -18.71 -11.86
C GLY A 53 4.57 -19.00 -10.93
N SER A 54 4.78 -18.22 -9.87
CA SER A 54 5.92 -18.35 -8.94
C SER A 54 5.62 -17.80 -7.54
N LYS A 55 6.51 -18.11 -6.57
CA LYS A 55 6.49 -17.49 -5.23
C LYS A 55 6.80 -15.98 -5.30
N GLU A 56 7.61 -15.58 -6.26
CA GLU A 56 7.93 -14.17 -6.52
C GLU A 56 6.72 -13.39 -7.01
N ASP A 57 5.84 -14.00 -7.83
CA ASP A 57 4.58 -13.38 -8.27
C ASP A 57 3.64 -13.16 -7.09
N LEU A 58 3.60 -14.09 -6.14
CA LEU A 58 2.86 -13.88 -4.89
C LEU A 58 3.42 -12.70 -4.09
N LEU A 59 4.75 -12.58 -3.96
CA LEU A 59 5.36 -11.44 -3.26
C LEU A 59 5.02 -10.11 -3.96
N GLN A 60 5.11 -10.07 -5.27
CA GLN A 60 4.73 -8.88 -6.06
C GLN A 60 3.25 -8.54 -5.83
N GLU A 61 2.36 -9.54 -5.88
CA GLU A 61 0.93 -9.34 -5.74
C GLU A 61 0.51 -8.93 -4.32
N VAL A 62 1.19 -9.40 -3.26
CA VAL A 62 0.99 -8.93 -1.88
C VAL A 62 1.04 -7.39 -1.82
N TYR A 63 2.04 -6.80 -2.46
CA TYR A 63 2.17 -5.34 -2.48
C TYR A 63 1.24 -4.67 -3.50
N ALA A 64 1.17 -5.21 -4.71
CA ALA A 64 0.45 -4.59 -5.83
C ALA A 64 -1.05 -4.38 -5.52
N ARG A 65 -1.68 -5.31 -4.78
CA ARG A 65 -3.09 -5.17 -4.41
C ARG A 65 -3.36 -3.96 -3.51
N VAL A 66 -2.48 -3.71 -2.53
CA VAL A 66 -2.62 -2.56 -1.63
C VAL A 66 -2.38 -1.27 -2.39
N LEU A 67 -1.35 -1.24 -3.24
CA LEU A 67 -1.05 -0.08 -4.07
C LEU A 67 -2.19 0.25 -5.06
N ARG A 68 -2.82 -0.76 -5.67
CA ARG A 68 -4.00 -0.53 -6.52
C ARG A 68 -5.16 0.08 -5.74
N LEU A 69 -5.48 -0.47 -4.56
CA LEU A 69 -6.51 0.08 -3.69
C LEU A 69 -6.22 1.53 -3.32
N GLN A 70 -4.98 1.84 -2.93
CA GLN A 70 -4.55 3.20 -2.61
C GLN A 70 -4.64 4.13 -3.82
N GLN A 71 -4.27 3.66 -5.02
CA GLN A 71 -4.37 4.44 -6.26
C GLN A 71 -5.82 4.79 -6.58
N GLU A 72 -6.73 3.80 -6.54
CA GLU A 72 -8.17 4.00 -6.80
C GLU A 72 -8.78 5.03 -5.83
N ARG A 73 -8.44 4.94 -4.55
CA ARG A 73 -8.90 5.89 -3.52
C ARG A 73 -8.31 7.28 -3.72
N LEU A 74 -7.00 7.36 -3.99
CA LEU A 74 -6.35 8.65 -4.27
C LEU A 74 -6.98 9.34 -5.49
N ASP A 75 -7.24 8.60 -6.56
CA ASP A 75 -7.90 9.17 -7.75
C ASP A 75 -9.30 9.70 -7.40
N ALA A 76 -10.07 8.93 -6.63
CA ALA A 76 -11.39 9.38 -6.18
C ALA A 76 -11.33 10.65 -5.31
N HIS A 77 -10.36 10.75 -4.38
CA HIS A 77 -10.18 11.94 -3.55
C HIS A 77 -9.66 13.14 -4.36
N ALA A 78 -8.72 12.89 -5.27
CA ALA A 78 -8.12 13.94 -6.09
C ALA A 78 -9.09 14.53 -7.12
N ASP A 79 -10.06 13.74 -7.59
CA ASP A 79 -11.08 14.18 -8.56
C ASP A 79 -12.39 14.65 -7.90
N ALA A 80 -12.47 14.65 -6.56
CA ALA A 80 -13.65 15.11 -5.85
C ALA A 80 -13.92 16.60 -6.09
N ASP A 81 -15.20 16.99 -6.17
CA ASP A 81 -15.63 18.39 -6.25
C ASP A 81 -15.54 19.05 -4.87
N ALA A 82 -14.32 19.35 -4.45
CA ALA A 82 -14.01 19.93 -3.14
C ALA A 82 -12.75 20.83 -3.22
N PRO A 83 -12.55 21.75 -2.25
CA PRO A 83 -11.33 22.54 -2.14
C PRO A 83 -10.08 21.63 -2.12
N VAL A 84 -8.98 22.11 -2.73
CA VAL A 84 -7.74 21.34 -2.83
C VAL A 84 -7.17 20.93 -1.45
N GLU A 85 -7.38 21.79 -0.43
CA GLU A 85 -6.97 21.48 0.95
C GLU A 85 -7.72 20.26 1.50
N ASP A 86 -9.04 20.18 1.29
CA ASP A 86 -9.87 19.06 1.75
C ASP A 86 -9.54 17.78 0.98
N ARG A 87 -9.31 17.88 -0.33
CA ARG A 87 -8.88 16.74 -1.17
C ARG A 87 -7.53 16.19 -0.70
N LEU A 88 -6.56 17.07 -0.46
CA LEU A 88 -5.23 16.66 0.04
C LEU A 88 -5.33 16.07 1.45
N ARG A 89 -6.11 16.67 2.34
CA ARG A 89 -6.36 16.16 3.69
C ARG A 89 -6.89 14.74 3.66
N THR A 90 -7.95 14.52 2.89
CA THR A 90 -8.61 13.21 2.79
C THR A 90 -7.66 12.17 2.17
N ALA A 91 -6.95 12.53 1.10
CA ALA A 91 -5.97 11.65 0.48
C ALA A 91 -4.81 11.28 1.44
N ALA A 92 -4.31 12.27 2.19
CA ALA A 92 -3.24 12.05 3.17
C ALA A 92 -3.68 11.16 4.34
N ALA A 93 -4.90 11.34 4.83
CA ALA A 93 -5.46 10.50 5.89
C ALA A 93 -5.74 9.07 5.38
N ASP A 94 -6.30 8.92 4.18
CA ASP A 94 -6.66 7.63 3.61
C ASP A 94 -5.45 6.71 3.39
N VAL A 95 -4.32 7.25 2.91
CA VAL A 95 -3.10 6.44 2.76
C VAL A 95 -2.57 5.93 4.09
N VAL A 96 -2.70 6.70 5.17
CA VAL A 96 -2.31 6.28 6.52
C VAL A 96 -3.20 5.14 7.01
N VAL A 97 -4.52 5.31 6.93
CA VAL A 97 -5.50 4.29 7.32
C VAL A 97 -5.27 3.00 6.53
N THR A 98 -5.20 3.11 5.20
CA THR A 98 -5.02 1.95 4.31
C THR A 98 -3.70 1.22 4.60
N THR A 99 -2.63 1.95 4.91
CA THR A 99 -1.34 1.36 5.28
C THR A 99 -1.43 0.64 6.63
N ILE A 100 -2.12 1.22 7.62
CA ILE A 100 -2.32 0.58 8.93
C ILE A 100 -3.17 -0.68 8.81
N GLU A 101 -4.22 -0.66 8.01
CA GLU A 101 -5.08 -1.83 7.75
C GLU A 101 -4.34 -2.97 7.03
N ASN A 102 -3.20 -2.66 6.37
CA ASN A 102 -2.38 -3.61 5.61
C ASN A 102 -0.90 -3.57 6.04
N LEU A 103 -0.65 -3.46 7.36
CA LEU A 103 0.72 -3.34 7.91
C LEU A 103 1.63 -4.49 7.55
N ASP A 104 1.11 -5.72 7.56
CA ASP A 104 1.88 -6.92 7.22
C ASP A 104 2.33 -6.89 5.76
N ASP A 105 1.44 -6.51 4.84
CA ASP A 105 1.75 -6.37 3.41
C ASP A 105 2.86 -5.34 3.18
N ALA A 106 2.76 -4.17 3.83
CA ALA A 106 3.77 -3.13 3.75
C ALA A 106 5.12 -3.59 4.33
N ALA A 107 5.11 -4.23 5.51
CA ALA A 107 6.31 -4.73 6.17
C ALA A 107 6.98 -5.85 5.37
N ILE A 108 6.21 -6.78 4.79
CA ILE A 108 6.71 -7.85 3.92
C ILE A 108 7.39 -7.22 2.71
N PHE A 109 6.71 -6.29 2.04
CA PHE A 109 7.23 -5.67 0.84
C PHE A 109 8.58 -4.98 1.09
N PHE A 110 8.66 -4.07 2.06
CA PHE A 110 9.90 -3.32 2.34
C PHE A 110 11.06 -4.23 2.77
N ARG A 111 10.79 -5.31 3.47
CA ARG A 111 11.81 -6.30 3.87
C ARG A 111 12.25 -7.21 2.73
N SER A 112 11.36 -7.49 1.77
CA SER A 112 11.56 -8.57 0.79
C SER A 112 11.65 -8.10 -0.66
N MET A 113 11.52 -6.80 -0.95
CA MET A 113 11.58 -6.29 -2.33
C MET A 113 12.90 -6.60 -3.07
N HIS A 114 13.97 -6.83 -2.34
CA HIS A 114 15.26 -7.20 -2.91
C HIS A 114 15.28 -8.62 -3.53
N HIS A 115 14.26 -9.44 -3.26
CA HIS A 115 14.05 -10.75 -3.90
C HIS A 115 13.32 -10.64 -5.24
N LEU A 116 12.77 -9.47 -5.59
CA LEU A 116 12.13 -9.28 -6.89
C LEU A 116 13.18 -9.17 -7.99
N SER A 117 12.91 -9.83 -9.12
CA SER A 117 13.70 -9.66 -10.35
C SER A 117 13.75 -8.18 -10.76
N PRO A 118 14.78 -7.78 -11.55
CA PRO A 118 14.88 -6.40 -12.02
C PRO A 118 13.63 -5.91 -12.74
N GLU A 119 12.99 -6.75 -13.55
CA GLU A 119 11.76 -6.45 -14.29
C GLU A 119 10.58 -6.17 -13.37
N LYS A 120 10.34 -7.04 -12.39
CA LYS A 120 9.26 -6.86 -11.41
C LYS A 120 9.50 -5.66 -10.50
N ASN A 121 10.74 -5.46 -10.08
CA ASN A 121 11.13 -4.29 -9.30
C ASN A 121 10.88 -2.99 -10.08
N LYS A 122 11.20 -2.98 -11.39
CA LYS A 122 10.92 -1.85 -12.28
C LYS A 122 9.41 -1.57 -12.39
N GLN A 123 8.58 -2.61 -12.52
CA GLN A 123 7.12 -2.48 -12.57
C GLN A 123 6.57 -1.87 -11.27
N VAL A 124 6.94 -2.42 -10.13
CA VAL A 124 6.52 -1.91 -8.82
C VAL A 124 6.94 -0.45 -8.61
N ARG A 125 8.18 -0.11 -8.99
CA ARG A 125 8.67 1.29 -8.92
C ARG A 125 7.87 2.23 -9.82
N ALA A 126 7.48 1.78 -11.01
CA ALA A 126 6.67 2.59 -11.93
C ALA A 126 5.27 2.85 -11.39
N GLU A 127 4.63 1.84 -10.77
CA GLU A 127 3.32 1.99 -10.12
C GLU A 127 3.40 2.94 -8.92
N ARG A 128 4.41 2.78 -8.05
CA ARG A 128 4.65 3.71 -6.93
C ARG A 128 4.87 5.13 -7.41
N ARG A 129 5.64 5.32 -8.47
CA ARG A 129 5.89 6.64 -9.04
C ARG A 129 4.60 7.31 -9.47
N ARG A 130 3.70 6.62 -10.18
CA ARG A 130 2.39 7.16 -10.60
C ARG A 130 1.56 7.60 -9.40
N TYR A 131 1.55 6.80 -8.34
CA TYR A 131 0.87 7.14 -7.10
C TYR A 131 1.43 8.41 -6.45
N HIS A 132 2.77 8.49 -6.32
CA HIS A 132 3.43 9.68 -5.79
C HIS A 132 3.22 10.93 -6.66
N GLU A 133 3.27 10.79 -7.98
CA GLU A 133 3.02 11.89 -8.93
C GLU A 133 1.58 12.40 -8.82
N ARG A 134 0.60 11.52 -8.64
CA ARG A 134 -0.79 11.91 -8.44
C ARG A 134 -1.00 12.70 -7.14
N PHE A 135 -0.36 12.25 -6.05
CA PHE A 135 -0.40 12.96 -4.77
C PHE A 135 0.31 14.31 -4.87
N ARG A 136 1.47 14.34 -5.53
CA ARG A 136 2.23 15.58 -5.78
C ARG A 136 1.41 16.61 -6.54
N ALA A 137 0.64 16.19 -7.53
CA ALA A 137 -0.21 17.09 -8.32
C ALA A 137 -1.21 17.86 -7.44
N LEU A 138 -1.74 17.29 -6.37
CA LEU A 138 -2.58 18.01 -5.40
C LEU A 138 -1.80 19.11 -4.65
N VAL A 139 -0.57 18.81 -4.22
CA VAL A 139 0.27 19.80 -3.57
C VAL A 139 0.61 20.95 -4.53
N GLU A 140 1.02 20.62 -5.77
CA GLU A 140 1.34 21.62 -6.81
C GLU A 140 0.12 22.47 -7.18
N GLU A 141 -1.08 21.89 -7.23
CA GLU A 141 -2.33 22.63 -7.46
C GLU A 141 -2.55 23.67 -6.37
N GLY A 142 -2.42 23.26 -5.10
CA GLY A 142 -2.58 24.19 -3.97
C GLY A 142 -1.51 25.29 -3.94
N GLN A 143 -0.26 24.96 -4.27
CA GLN A 143 0.82 25.94 -4.39
C GLN A 143 0.56 26.96 -5.53
N ARG A 144 0.13 26.48 -6.68
CA ARG A 144 -0.17 27.32 -7.85
C ARG A 144 -1.38 28.25 -7.61
N THR A 145 -2.36 27.80 -6.84
CA THR A 145 -3.56 28.59 -6.51
C THR A 145 -3.38 29.48 -5.27
N GLY A 146 -2.21 29.42 -4.60
CA GLY A 146 -1.91 30.20 -3.41
C GLY A 146 -2.56 29.69 -2.11
N VAL A 147 -3.21 28.53 -2.15
CA VAL A 147 -3.79 27.86 -0.97
C VAL A 147 -2.66 27.29 -0.08
N PHE A 148 -1.60 26.78 -0.72
CA PHE A 148 -0.44 26.25 -0.06
C PHE A 148 0.81 27.13 -0.31
N SER A 149 1.70 27.17 0.70
CA SER A 149 3.00 27.80 0.57
C SER A 149 3.87 27.09 -0.47
N ALA A 150 4.48 27.86 -1.37
CA ALA A 150 5.47 27.34 -2.31
C ALA A 150 6.92 27.40 -1.77
N ALA A 151 7.11 27.72 -0.49
CA ALA A 151 8.44 27.79 0.12
C ALA A 151 9.15 26.43 0.17
N THR A 152 8.39 25.33 0.26
CA THR A 152 8.91 23.97 0.20
C THR A 152 8.50 23.33 -1.13
N PRO A 153 9.45 22.77 -1.92
CA PRO A 153 9.13 22.05 -3.14
C PRO A 153 8.14 20.89 -2.91
N ALA A 154 7.17 20.70 -3.80
CA ALA A 154 6.14 19.68 -3.68
C ALA A 154 6.72 18.26 -3.55
N ASP A 155 7.80 17.94 -4.26
CA ASP A 155 8.49 16.63 -4.14
C ASP A 155 8.94 16.37 -2.71
N LEU A 156 9.55 17.37 -2.05
CA LEU A 156 10.04 17.22 -0.68
C LEU A 156 8.89 17.06 0.33
N VAL A 157 7.77 17.73 0.11
CA VAL A 157 6.54 17.58 0.91
C VAL A 157 6.01 16.15 0.80
N VAL A 158 5.95 15.63 -0.43
CA VAL A 158 5.49 14.26 -0.74
C VAL A 158 6.42 13.23 -0.10
N ASP A 159 7.74 13.38 -0.27
CA ASP A 159 8.75 12.48 0.30
C ASP A 159 8.69 12.46 1.83
N TYR A 160 8.50 13.63 2.47
CA TYR A 160 8.30 13.71 3.92
C TYR A 160 7.06 12.94 4.39
N HIS A 161 5.92 13.15 3.74
CA HIS A 161 4.68 12.47 4.10
C HIS A 161 4.80 10.95 3.91
N PHE A 162 5.21 10.50 2.73
CA PHE A 162 5.37 9.06 2.48
C PHE A 162 6.50 8.43 3.31
N GLY A 163 7.55 9.16 3.63
CA GLY A 163 8.57 8.71 4.56
C GLY A 163 7.98 8.36 5.93
N SER A 164 7.07 9.18 6.45
CA SER A 164 6.34 8.91 7.69
C SER A 164 5.41 7.70 7.58
N VAL A 165 4.65 7.62 6.48
CA VAL A 165 3.69 6.51 6.23
C VAL A 165 4.41 5.17 6.07
N HIS A 166 5.50 5.11 5.32
CA HIS A 166 6.25 3.87 5.08
C HIS A 166 6.88 3.29 6.36
N HIS A 167 7.10 4.12 7.39
CA HIS A 167 7.63 3.68 8.67
C HIS A 167 6.55 3.27 9.68
N LEU A 168 5.27 3.34 9.36
CA LEU A 168 4.17 2.94 10.26
C LEU A 168 4.37 1.52 10.82
N SER A 169 4.79 0.58 9.98
CA SER A 169 5.05 -0.81 10.40
C SER A 169 6.16 -0.96 11.45
N THR A 170 6.96 0.07 11.71
CA THR A 170 8.04 0.05 12.71
C THR A 170 7.62 0.57 14.08
N TRP A 171 6.65 1.47 14.13
CA TRP A 171 6.28 2.14 15.39
C TRP A 171 4.79 2.07 15.74
N TYR A 172 3.88 1.94 14.77
CA TYR A 172 2.45 1.84 15.05
C TYR A 172 2.13 0.52 15.76
N ARG A 173 1.28 0.58 16.76
CA ARG A 173 0.81 -0.58 17.51
C ARG A 173 -0.71 -0.62 17.50
N PRO A 174 -1.32 -1.73 17.01
CA PRO A 174 -2.78 -1.86 16.95
C PRO A 174 -3.47 -1.78 18.31
N ASP A 175 -2.77 -2.19 19.37
CA ASP A 175 -3.21 -2.13 20.78
C ASP A 175 -2.77 -0.83 21.51
N GLY A 176 -2.22 0.12 20.76
CA GLY A 176 -1.78 1.42 21.27
C GLY A 176 -2.93 2.38 21.59
N PRO A 177 -2.61 3.57 22.14
CA PRO A 177 -3.62 4.53 22.59
C PRO A 177 -4.33 5.27 21.44
N LEU A 178 -3.79 5.23 20.21
CA LEU A 178 -4.34 5.94 19.05
C LEU A 178 -4.93 4.96 18.05
N SER A 179 -6.17 5.19 17.67
CA SER A 179 -6.81 4.45 16.57
C SER A 179 -6.18 4.81 15.20
N PRO A 180 -6.36 3.96 14.18
CA PRO A 180 -5.89 4.27 12.81
C PRO A 180 -6.34 5.65 12.32
N GLY A 181 -7.62 6.01 12.55
CA GLY A 181 -8.16 7.31 12.17
C GLY A 181 -7.50 8.47 12.91
N GLN A 182 -7.25 8.35 14.21
CA GLN A 182 -6.54 9.40 14.97
C GLN A 182 -5.11 9.61 14.48
N VAL A 183 -4.38 8.53 14.17
CA VAL A 183 -3.04 8.65 13.58
C VAL A 183 -3.11 9.32 12.21
N ALA A 184 -4.08 8.95 11.39
CA ALA A 184 -4.29 9.53 10.06
C ALA A 184 -4.59 11.03 10.14
N ASP A 185 -5.50 11.44 11.03
CA ASP A 185 -5.86 12.84 11.25
C ASP A 185 -4.63 13.66 11.70
N HIS A 186 -3.86 13.15 12.65
CA HIS A 186 -2.66 13.84 13.10
C HIS A 186 -1.60 13.98 12.01
N LEU A 187 -1.34 12.95 11.19
CA LEU A 187 -0.37 13.03 10.11
C LEU A 187 -0.84 13.94 8.97
N ALA A 188 -2.13 13.93 8.63
CA ALA A 188 -2.72 14.86 7.68
C ALA A 188 -2.65 16.32 8.19
N ASP A 189 -2.92 16.55 9.47
CA ASP A 189 -2.79 17.88 10.09
C ASP A 189 -1.35 18.39 10.08
N LEU A 190 -0.37 17.54 10.35
CA LEU A 190 1.05 17.90 10.28
C LEU A 190 1.44 18.28 8.86
N LEU A 191 1.00 17.51 7.85
CA LEU A 191 1.23 17.81 6.44
C LEU A 191 0.66 19.18 6.06
N LEU A 192 -0.60 19.44 6.39
CA LEU A 192 -1.27 20.70 6.03
C LEU A 192 -0.68 21.89 6.77
N ARG A 193 -0.26 21.72 8.03
CA ARG A 193 0.47 22.80 8.77
C ARG A 193 1.81 23.16 8.14
N ALA A 194 2.53 22.16 7.59
CA ALA A 194 3.77 22.40 6.86
C ALA A 194 3.57 23.14 5.53
N LEU A 195 2.34 23.11 5.00
CA LEU A 195 1.97 23.78 3.75
C LEU A 195 1.29 25.16 3.95
N ARG A 196 1.14 25.63 5.17
CA ARG A 196 0.53 26.96 5.41
C ARG A 196 1.40 28.07 4.82
N PRO A 197 0.75 29.08 4.18
CA PRO A 197 1.44 30.29 3.69
C PRO A 197 2.17 31.07 4.78
#